data_a7f24627fa60767c7b7e74d60ecda6c7
#
_entry.id   a7f24627fa60767c7b7e74d60ecda6c7
#
_cell.length_a   1.000
_cell.length_b   1.000
_cell.length_c   1.000
_cell.angle_alpha   90.00
_cell.angle_beta   90.00
_cell.angle_gamma   90.00
#
_symmetry.space_group_name_H-M   'P 1'
#
loop_
_entity.id
_entity.type
_entity.pdbx_description
1 polymer ?
#
loop_
_entity_poly.entity_id
_entity_poly.type
_entity_poly.pdbx_seq_one_letter_code
_entity_poly.pdbx_strand_id
1 'polypeptide(L)'
;ELGKGILNGLKPRGRKAWELFLKCLSSLRTSISFDFSGNPSWNLEMGDIKTPAITLDEIFRYLEEADKPCLISIDEFQVIAKYPEGDVEAILRTHIQHCSNAKFIYAGSQRHMMGEIFTSPSRPFYQSTAIMELSPINADIYTEFIKRHFAENKKKIAVETIQEVYKRFEGITWYIQFMAN
;
A
#
# COMPACT_ATOMS: atom_id res chain seq x y z
N GLU A 1 4.32 -0.97 -10.02
CA GLU A 1 4.24 -0.21 -8.76
C GLU A 1 4.80 -0.98 -7.56
N LEU A 2 4.37 -2.25 -7.28
CA LEU A 2 4.86 -3.04 -6.14
C LEU A 2 6.40 -3.14 -6.10
N GLY A 3 7.03 -3.55 -7.20
CA GLY A 3 8.49 -3.67 -7.28
C GLY A 3 9.21 -2.35 -7.05
N LYS A 4 8.67 -1.24 -7.57
CA LYS A 4 9.20 0.11 -7.36
C LYS A 4 9.17 0.50 -5.87
N GLY A 5 8.05 0.25 -5.20
CA GLY A 5 7.92 0.51 -3.76
C GLY A 5 8.93 -0.29 -2.94
N ILE A 6 9.11 -1.58 -3.23
CA ILE A 6 10.06 -2.46 -2.55
C ILE A 6 11.50 -1.99 -2.76
N LEU A 7 11.91 -1.72 -3.99
CA LEU A 7 13.28 -1.28 -4.29
C LEU A 7 13.61 0.10 -3.73
N ASN A 8 12.63 1.01 -3.61
CA ASN A 8 12.82 2.30 -2.97
C ASN A 8 12.92 2.21 -1.44
N GLY A 9 12.13 1.33 -0.84
CA GLY A 9 12.08 1.16 0.62
C GLY A 9 13.19 0.28 1.19
N LEU A 10 13.66 -0.69 0.42
CA LEU A 10 14.63 -1.67 0.85
C LEU A 10 15.97 -1.47 0.13
N LYS A 11 16.92 -0.80 0.82
CA LYS A 11 18.28 -0.60 0.28
C LYS A 11 19.13 -1.84 0.51
N PRO A 12 19.88 -2.32 -0.52
CA PRO A 12 20.72 -3.50 -0.40
C PRO A 12 21.91 -3.28 0.55
N ARG A 13 22.21 -4.29 1.35
CA ARG A 13 23.41 -4.34 2.20
C ARG A 13 24.18 -5.60 1.87
N GLY A 14 25.46 -5.45 1.53
CA GLY A 14 26.33 -6.56 1.13
C GLY A 14 26.23 -6.94 -0.34
N ARG A 15 27.27 -7.65 -0.82
CA ARG A 15 27.48 -7.96 -2.25
C ARG A 15 26.33 -8.75 -2.87
N LYS A 16 25.84 -9.79 -2.18
CA LYS A 16 24.76 -10.66 -2.68
C LYS A 16 23.45 -9.87 -2.87
N ALA A 17 23.09 -9.03 -1.87
CA ALA A 17 21.91 -8.18 -1.96
C ALA A 17 22.01 -7.16 -3.11
N TRP A 18 23.20 -6.61 -3.35
CA TRP A 18 23.46 -5.74 -4.49
C TRP A 18 23.30 -6.45 -5.84
N GLU A 19 23.78 -7.68 -5.97
CA GLU A 19 23.64 -8.47 -7.21
C GLU A 19 22.15 -8.73 -7.52
N LEU A 20 21.35 -9.09 -6.51
CA LEU A 20 19.90 -9.28 -6.66
C LEU A 20 19.17 -7.98 -6.98
N PHE A 21 19.52 -6.90 -6.30
CA PHE A 21 18.96 -5.58 -6.54
C PHE A 21 19.21 -5.13 -7.99
N LEU A 22 20.41 -5.31 -8.50
CA LEU A 22 20.75 -4.99 -9.89
C LEU A 22 19.98 -5.86 -10.90
N LYS A 23 19.73 -7.14 -10.58
CA LYS A 23 18.87 -8.00 -11.40
C LYS A 23 17.43 -7.49 -11.45
N CYS A 24 16.85 -7.15 -10.29
CA CYS A 24 15.51 -6.55 -10.24
C CYS A 24 15.45 -5.25 -11.06
N LEU A 25 16.46 -4.39 -10.96
CA LEU A 25 16.51 -3.16 -11.75
C LEU A 25 16.59 -3.44 -13.26
N SER A 26 17.40 -4.40 -13.68
CA SER A 26 17.54 -4.76 -15.10
C SER A 26 16.26 -5.33 -15.68
N SER A 27 15.51 -6.12 -14.91
CA SER A 27 14.21 -6.66 -15.34
C SER A 27 13.12 -5.59 -15.44
N LEU A 28 13.20 -4.55 -14.61
CA LEU A 28 12.31 -3.39 -14.64
C LEU A 28 12.68 -2.33 -15.67
N ARG A 29 13.78 -2.53 -16.42
CA ARG A 29 14.32 -1.57 -17.41
C ARG A 29 14.47 -0.15 -16.87
N THR A 30 15.03 -0.03 -15.70
CA THR A 30 15.27 1.26 -15.07
C THR A 30 16.61 1.83 -15.47
N SER A 31 16.67 3.14 -15.75
CA SER A 31 17.94 3.86 -15.87
C SER A 31 18.41 4.28 -14.48
N ILE A 32 19.65 3.97 -14.16
CA ILE A 32 20.31 4.45 -12.95
C ILE A 32 21.07 5.72 -13.33
N SER A 33 20.71 6.84 -12.70
CA SER A 33 21.54 8.05 -12.73
C SER A 33 22.18 8.25 -11.36
N PHE A 34 23.39 8.77 -11.34
CA PHE A 34 24.06 9.15 -10.10
C PHE A 34 24.06 10.67 -9.97
N ASP A 35 23.75 11.17 -8.76
CA ASP A 35 23.90 12.58 -8.47
C ASP A 35 25.38 13.00 -8.40
N PHE A 36 25.64 14.31 -8.31
CA PHE A 36 27.00 14.85 -8.21
C PHE A 36 27.76 14.38 -6.97
N SER A 37 27.09 13.79 -6.00
CA SER A 37 27.66 13.23 -4.76
C SER A 37 27.88 11.73 -4.83
N GLY A 38 27.63 11.09 -6.01
CA GLY A 38 27.76 9.66 -6.20
C GLY A 38 26.65 8.81 -5.59
N ASN A 39 25.55 9.45 -5.11
CA ASN A 39 24.39 8.73 -4.65
C ASN A 39 23.54 8.32 -5.85
N PRO A 40 23.08 7.06 -5.90
CA PRO A 40 22.19 6.64 -6.97
C PRO A 40 20.85 7.37 -6.86
N SER A 41 20.51 8.14 -7.86
CA SER A 41 19.17 8.68 -8.06
C SER A 41 18.44 7.82 -9.07
N TRP A 42 17.27 7.33 -8.69
CA TRP A 42 16.48 6.38 -9.45
C TRP A 42 15.37 7.10 -10.21
N ASN A 43 15.51 7.28 -11.51
CA ASN A 43 14.38 7.59 -12.37
C ASN A 43 13.81 6.25 -12.87
N LEU A 44 12.83 5.73 -12.14
CA LEU A 44 12.05 4.57 -12.55
C LEU A 44 11.01 4.99 -13.60
N GLU A 45 11.48 5.36 -14.80
CA GLU A 45 10.59 5.40 -15.95
C GLU A 45 10.30 3.95 -16.34
N MET A 46 9.03 3.55 -16.19
CA MET A 46 8.59 2.20 -16.58
C MET A 46 8.60 2.12 -18.11
N GLY A 47 9.62 1.50 -18.68
CA GLY A 47 9.53 0.89 -19.99
C GLY A 47 8.65 -0.38 -19.90
N ASP A 48 8.16 -0.85 -21.04
CA ASP A 48 7.38 -2.08 -21.11
C ASP A 48 8.12 -3.25 -20.43
N ILE A 49 7.51 -3.82 -19.40
CA ILE A 49 8.04 -5.01 -18.71
C ILE A 49 7.94 -6.18 -19.67
N LYS A 50 9.08 -6.67 -20.19
CA LYS A 50 9.09 -7.76 -21.18
C LYS A 50 8.55 -9.08 -20.62
N THR A 51 8.70 -9.32 -19.32
CA THR A 51 8.34 -10.61 -18.70
C THR A 51 7.92 -10.39 -17.24
N PRO A 52 6.64 -10.03 -16.97
CA PRO A 52 6.17 -9.72 -15.62
C PRO A 52 6.42 -10.82 -14.57
N ALA A 53 6.32 -12.09 -14.97
CA ALA A 53 6.57 -13.23 -14.08
C ALA A 53 8.00 -13.28 -13.58
N ILE A 54 9.00 -13.13 -14.47
CA ILE A 54 10.42 -13.12 -14.10
C ILE A 54 10.73 -11.95 -13.16
N THR A 55 10.10 -10.80 -13.41
CA THR A 55 10.27 -9.61 -12.57
C THR A 55 9.74 -9.85 -11.14
N LEU A 56 8.61 -10.54 -10.99
CA LEU A 56 8.08 -10.90 -9.68
C LEU A 56 8.99 -11.88 -8.95
N ASP A 57 9.48 -12.93 -9.62
CA ASP A 57 10.43 -13.88 -9.04
C ASP A 57 11.67 -13.18 -8.46
N GLU A 58 12.25 -12.24 -9.20
CA GLU A 58 13.43 -11.51 -8.77
C GLU A 58 13.15 -10.58 -7.58
N ILE A 59 12.01 -9.90 -7.57
CA ILE A 59 11.57 -9.03 -6.49
C ILE A 59 11.36 -9.84 -5.20
N PHE A 60 10.65 -10.96 -5.28
CA PHE A 60 10.39 -11.80 -4.12
C PHE A 60 11.65 -12.51 -3.61
N ARG A 61 12.57 -12.90 -4.51
CA ARG A 61 13.90 -13.39 -4.11
C ARG A 61 14.70 -12.30 -3.39
N TYR A 62 14.64 -11.07 -3.84
CA TYR A 62 15.28 -9.94 -3.17
C TYR A 62 14.71 -9.69 -1.77
N LEU A 63 13.39 -9.79 -1.60
CA LEU A 63 12.73 -9.70 -0.29
C LEU A 63 13.16 -10.83 0.64
N GLU A 64 13.24 -12.05 0.15
CA GLU A 64 13.61 -13.22 0.95
C GLU A 64 15.06 -13.16 1.45
N GLU A 65 15.96 -12.61 0.65
CA GLU A 65 17.38 -12.43 0.98
C GLU A 65 17.68 -11.14 1.76
N ALA A 66 16.66 -10.37 2.14
CA ALA A 66 16.85 -9.14 2.91
C ALA A 66 17.35 -9.44 4.33
N ASP A 67 18.28 -8.62 4.83
CA ASP A 67 18.91 -8.78 6.15
C ASP A 67 17.92 -8.69 7.33
N LYS A 68 16.74 -8.11 7.10
CA LYS A 68 15.70 -7.88 8.11
C LYS A 68 14.34 -8.27 7.58
N PRO A 69 13.44 -8.75 8.46
CA PRO A 69 12.05 -8.95 8.09
C PRO A 69 11.41 -7.68 7.55
N CYS A 70 10.67 -7.83 6.47
CA CYS A 70 10.02 -6.73 5.76
C CYS A 70 8.52 -6.67 6.10
N LEU A 71 7.98 -5.46 6.16
CA LEU A 71 6.54 -5.22 6.19
C LEU A 71 6.17 -4.46 4.92
N ILE A 72 5.33 -5.07 4.08
CA ILE A 72 4.92 -4.53 2.79
C ILE A 72 3.45 -4.14 2.87
N SER A 73 3.15 -2.86 2.67
CA SER A 73 1.77 -2.38 2.53
C SER A 73 1.44 -2.16 1.06
N ILE A 74 0.33 -2.75 0.62
CA ILE A 74 -0.21 -2.59 -0.74
C ILE A 74 -1.53 -1.86 -0.62
N ASP A 75 -1.56 -0.61 -1.10
CA ASP A 75 -2.76 0.21 -1.12
C ASP A 75 -3.60 -0.07 -2.37
N GLU A 76 -4.90 0.22 -2.29
CA GLU A 76 -5.90 -0.01 -3.36
C GLU A 76 -5.83 -1.44 -3.91
N PHE A 77 -5.63 -2.43 -3.02
CA PHE A 77 -5.37 -3.82 -3.42
C PHE A 77 -6.49 -4.41 -4.28
N GLN A 78 -7.74 -3.94 -4.15
CA GLN A 78 -8.85 -4.39 -4.97
C GLN A 78 -8.64 -4.18 -6.48
N VAL A 79 -7.69 -3.32 -6.87
CA VAL A 79 -7.36 -3.11 -8.28
C VAL A 79 -6.85 -4.39 -8.93
N ILE A 80 -6.26 -5.32 -8.15
CA ILE A 80 -5.78 -6.61 -8.68
C ILE A 80 -6.88 -7.41 -9.38
N ALA A 81 -8.13 -7.29 -8.91
CA ALA A 81 -9.28 -7.97 -9.50
C ALA A 81 -9.67 -7.43 -10.89
N LYS A 82 -9.13 -6.29 -11.31
CA LYS A 82 -9.43 -5.62 -12.58
C LYS A 82 -8.35 -5.83 -13.65
N TYR A 83 -7.27 -6.54 -13.32
CA TYR A 83 -6.25 -6.83 -14.32
C TYR A 83 -6.82 -7.77 -15.39
N PRO A 84 -6.61 -7.45 -16.68
CA PRO A 84 -7.14 -8.25 -17.78
C PRO A 84 -6.45 -9.62 -17.92
N GLU A 85 -5.21 -9.72 -17.42
CA GLU A 85 -4.48 -10.98 -17.35
C GLU A 85 -5.05 -11.84 -16.21
N GLY A 86 -5.76 -12.91 -16.54
CA GLY A 86 -6.58 -13.68 -15.60
C GLY A 86 -5.85 -14.33 -14.42
N ASP A 87 -4.50 -14.40 -14.45
CA ASP A 87 -3.71 -15.14 -13.47
C ASP A 87 -2.90 -14.27 -12.49
N VAL A 88 -2.97 -12.94 -12.60
CA VAL A 88 -2.13 -12.01 -11.79
C VAL A 88 -2.34 -12.23 -10.29
N GLU A 89 -3.58 -12.42 -9.86
CA GLU A 89 -3.91 -12.67 -8.45
C GLU A 89 -3.31 -13.99 -7.96
N ALA A 90 -3.43 -15.06 -8.74
CA ALA A 90 -2.89 -16.37 -8.38
C ALA A 90 -1.35 -16.37 -8.36
N ILE A 91 -0.73 -15.72 -9.33
CA ILE A 91 0.74 -15.57 -9.40
C ILE A 91 1.23 -14.80 -8.18
N LEU A 92 0.64 -13.64 -7.87
CA LEU A 92 1.03 -12.84 -6.71
C LEU A 92 0.82 -13.61 -5.40
N ARG A 93 -0.30 -14.32 -5.27
CA ARG A 93 -0.60 -15.16 -4.09
C ARG A 93 0.46 -16.23 -3.89
N THR A 94 0.91 -16.88 -4.97
CA THR A 94 1.96 -17.90 -4.91
C THR A 94 3.27 -17.33 -4.37
N HIS A 95 3.71 -16.19 -4.88
CA HIS A 95 4.92 -15.54 -4.39
C HIS A 95 4.82 -15.14 -2.91
N ILE A 96 3.71 -14.51 -2.52
CA ILE A 96 3.47 -14.09 -1.14
C ILE A 96 3.49 -15.27 -0.18
N GLN A 97 2.87 -16.38 -0.56
CA GLN A 97 2.79 -17.58 0.28
C GLN A 97 4.16 -18.20 0.57
N HIS A 98 5.09 -18.11 -0.36
CA HIS A 98 6.44 -18.65 -0.23
C HIS A 98 7.44 -17.66 0.36
N CYS A 99 7.08 -16.38 0.51
CA CYS A 99 7.95 -15.37 1.08
C CYS A 99 7.87 -15.36 2.61
N SER A 100 8.85 -15.94 3.26
CA SER A 100 8.90 -16.06 4.73
C SER A 100 9.39 -14.78 5.40
N ASN A 101 10.26 -14.02 4.73
CA ASN A 101 10.92 -12.83 5.26
C ASN A 101 10.09 -11.54 5.12
N ALA A 102 8.88 -11.61 4.57
CA ALA A 102 7.98 -10.47 4.49
C ALA A 102 6.59 -10.77 5.04
N LYS A 103 5.97 -9.73 5.64
CA LYS A 103 4.55 -9.71 6.00
C LYS A 103 3.84 -8.67 5.15
N PHE A 104 2.59 -8.93 4.82
CA PHE A 104 1.83 -8.11 3.89
C PHE A 104 0.60 -7.52 4.56
N ILE A 105 0.36 -6.24 4.31
CA ILE A 105 -0.87 -5.52 4.67
C ILE A 105 -1.52 -5.10 3.35
N TYR A 106 -2.78 -5.44 3.19
CA TYR A 106 -3.59 -5.05 2.04
C TYR A 106 -4.58 -3.98 2.49
N ALA A 107 -4.47 -2.80 1.94
CA ALA A 107 -5.42 -1.72 2.15
C ALA A 107 -6.29 -1.52 0.90
N GLY A 108 -7.52 -1.08 1.09
CA GLY A 108 -8.41 -0.78 -0.02
C GLY A 108 -9.65 -0.04 0.44
N SER A 109 -10.12 0.87 -0.40
CA SER A 109 -11.27 1.73 -0.14
C SER A 109 -12.60 1.08 -0.54
N GLN A 110 -12.58 0.10 -1.44
CA GLN A 110 -13.79 -0.57 -1.94
C GLN A 110 -14.08 -1.84 -1.12
N ARG A 111 -14.79 -1.66 0.01
CA ARG A 111 -15.07 -2.72 1.00
C ARG A 111 -15.62 -4.00 0.37
N HIS A 112 -16.59 -3.89 -0.53
CA HIS A 112 -17.20 -5.06 -1.19
C HIS A 112 -16.17 -5.85 -2.00
N MET A 113 -15.36 -5.19 -2.82
CA MET A 113 -14.33 -5.85 -3.63
C MET A 113 -13.22 -6.45 -2.77
N MET A 114 -12.80 -5.75 -1.72
CA MET A 114 -11.84 -6.31 -0.75
C MET A 114 -12.41 -7.56 -0.08
N GLY A 115 -13.68 -7.50 0.35
CA GLY A 115 -14.37 -8.66 0.91
C GLY A 115 -14.39 -9.84 -0.07
N GLU A 116 -14.76 -9.62 -1.31
CA GLU A 116 -14.80 -10.67 -2.34
C GLU A 116 -13.43 -11.37 -2.51
N ILE A 117 -12.33 -10.60 -2.59
CA ILE A 117 -10.98 -11.16 -2.75
C ILE A 117 -10.62 -12.13 -1.62
N PHE A 118 -10.95 -11.78 -0.36
CA PHE A 118 -10.49 -12.54 0.81
C PHE A 118 -11.52 -13.52 1.38
N THR A 119 -12.82 -13.41 1.03
CA THR A 119 -13.88 -14.27 1.57
C THR A 119 -14.54 -15.19 0.55
N SER A 120 -14.31 -14.97 -0.76
CA SER A 120 -14.87 -15.86 -1.79
C SER A 120 -14.02 -17.11 -1.99
N PRO A 121 -14.61 -18.33 -1.89
CA PRO A 121 -13.86 -19.58 -2.08
C PRO A 121 -13.25 -19.75 -3.48
N SER A 122 -13.74 -19.03 -4.47
CA SER A 122 -13.23 -19.07 -5.85
C SER A 122 -12.00 -18.20 -6.08
N ARG A 123 -11.58 -17.39 -5.08
CA ARG A 123 -10.47 -16.44 -5.23
C ARG A 123 -9.17 -16.99 -4.66
N PRO A 124 -8.01 -16.69 -5.28
CA PRO A 124 -6.70 -17.16 -4.82
C PRO A 124 -6.34 -16.71 -3.39
N PHE A 125 -6.81 -15.53 -2.96
CA PHE A 125 -6.57 -15.01 -1.61
C PHE A 125 -7.60 -15.46 -0.55
N TYR A 126 -8.49 -16.39 -0.88
CA TYR A 126 -9.47 -16.90 0.07
C TYR A 126 -8.84 -17.31 1.40
N GLN A 127 -9.36 -16.76 2.51
CA GLN A 127 -8.92 -17.03 3.88
C GLN A 127 -7.40 -16.89 4.12
N SER A 128 -6.73 -16.05 3.36
CA SER A 128 -5.27 -15.89 3.46
C SER A 128 -4.80 -14.80 4.41
N THR A 129 -5.72 -14.03 5.00
CA THR A 129 -5.40 -12.89 5.88
C THR A 129 -6.47 -12.67 6.93
N ALA A 130 -6.13 -11.97 8.00
CA ALA A 130 -7.09 -11.43 8.94
C ALA A 130 -7.68 -10.13 8.38
N ILE A 131 -9.01 -10.00 8.44
CA ILE A 131 -9.72 -8.83 7.96
C ILE A 131 -9.93 -7.87 9.12
N MET A 132 -9.59 -6.59 8.93
CA MET A 132 -9.86 -5.51 9.85
C MET A 132 -10.67 -4.42 9.12
N GLU A 133 -11.88 -4.20 9.58
CA GLU A 133 -12.71 -3.13 9.07
C GLU A 133 -12.50 -1.85 9.88
N LEU A 134 -12.27 -0.73 9.18
CA LEU A 134 -12.21 0.58 9.81
C LEU A 134 -13.60 1.20 9.82
N SER A 135 -14.14 1.38 11.02
CA SER A 135 -15.37 2.14 11.24
C SER A 135 -15.10 3.65 11.25
N PRO A 136 -16.13 4.49 11.04
CA PRO A 136 -16.00 5.92 11.27
C PRO A 136 -15.43 6.22 12.67
N ILE A 137 -14.68 7.31 12.78
CA ILE A 137 -14.15 7.77 14.07
C ILE A 137 -15.34 8.07 14.99
N ASN A 138 -15.29 7.64 16.26
CA ASN A 138 -16.35 7.90 17.22
C ASN A 138 -16.69 9.40 17.27
N ALA A 139 -17.99 9.72 17.29
CA ALA A 139 -18.50 11.09 17.20
C ALA A 139 -17.97 12.00 18.31
N ASP A 140 -17.88 11.50 19.56
CA ASP A 140 -17.41 12.29 20.70
C ASP A 140 -15.92 12.60 20.57
N ILE A 141 -15.12 11.60 20.20
CA ILE A 141 -13.67 11.77 19.96
C ILE A 141 -13.46 12.78 18.84
N TYR A 142 -14.25 12.69 17.78
CA TYR A 142 -14.11 13.60 16.63
C TYR A 142 -14.57 15.02 16.97
N THR A 143 -15.61 15.15 17.78
CA THR A 143 -16.10 16.45 18.30
C THR A 143 -15.00 17.16 19.10
N GLU A 144 -14.36 16.47 20.02
CA GLU A 144 -13.28 17.06 20.82
C GLU A 144 -12.05 17.42 19.95
N PHE A 145 -11.73 16.62 18.95
CA PHE A 145 -10.69 16.92 17.98
C PHE A 145 -10.97 18.24 17.22
N ILE A 146 -12.18 18.40 16.67
CA ILE A 146 -12.58 19.61 15.94
C ILE A 146 -12.58 20.84 16.86
N LYS A 147 -13.15 20.74 18.05
CA LYS A 147 -13.15 21.84 19.04
C LYS A 147 -11.73 22.32 19.35
N ARG A 148 -10.80 21.39 19.56
CA ARG A 148 -9.40 21.72 19.81
C ARG A 148 -8.80 22.48 18.64
N HIS A 149 -8.99 22.04 17.41
CA HIS A 149 -8.45 22.73 16.21
C HIS A 149 -9.05 24.12 16.01
N PHE A 150 -10.35 24.29 16.27
CA PHE A 150 -10.97 25.63 16.23
C PHE A 150 -10.35 26.54 17.29
N ALA A 151 -10.15 26.05 18.52
CA ALA A 151 -9.56 26.82 19.60
C ALA A 151 -8.11 27.22 19.33
N GLU A 152 -7.29 26.31 18.77
CA GLU A 152 -5.92 26.59 18.33
C GLU A 152 -5.87 27.72 17.30
N ASN A 153 -6.87 27.84 16.45
CA ASN A 153 -7.02 28.91 15.47
C ASN A 153 -7.82 30.11 16.00
N LYS A 154 -8.02 30.22 17.32
CA LYS A 154 -8.77 31.30 17.99
C LYS A 154 -10.23 31.44 17.52
N LYS A 155 -10.80 30.37 17.00
CA LYS A 155 -12.20 30.27 16.58
C LYS A 155 -13.01 29.45 17.59
N LYS A 156 -14.33 29.59 17.56
CA LYS A 156 -15.27 28.80 18.37
C LYS A 156 -16.28 28.13 17.46
N ILE A 157 -16.65 26.91 17.79
CA ILE A 157 -17.70 26.16 17.11
C ILE A 157 -18.59 25.51 18.17
N ALA A 158 -19.90 25.49 17.96
CA ALA A 158 -20.85 24.83 18.85
C ALA A 158 -20.79 23.31 18.66
N VAL A 159 -20.92 22.56 19.73
CA VAL A 159 -20.91 21.09 19.72
C VAL A 159 -22.03 20.56 18.84
N GLU A 160 -23.20 21.16 18.92
CA GLU A 160 -24.38 20.80 18.15
C GLU A 160 -24.13 20.89 16.64
N THR A 161 -23.41 21.92 16.20
CA THR A 161 -23.03 22.09 14.78
C THR A 161 -22.10 20.95 14.34
N ILE A 162 -21.13 20.58 15.16
CA ILE A 162 -20.21 19.47 14.84
C ILE A 162 -20.97 18.15 14.72
N GLN A 163 -21.86 17.88 15.68
CA GLN A 163 -22.67 16.66 15.72
C GLN A 163 -23.64 16.58 14.52
N GLU A 164 -24.25 17.71 14.13
CA GLU A 164 -25.11 17.76 12.95
C GLU A 164 -24.32 17.43 11.68
N VAL A 165 -23.17 18.05 11.50
CA VAL A 165 -22.27 17.78 10.36
C VAL A 165 -21.82 16.33 10.37
N TYR A 166 -21.42 15.80 11.53
CA TYR A 166 -21.02 14.41 11.67
C TYR A 166 -22.14 13.45 11.26
N LYS A 167 -23.36 13.68 11.75
CA LYS A 167 -24.53 12.87 11.42
C LYS A 167 -24.89 12.97 9.92
N ARG A 168 -24.84 14.17 9.36
CA ARG A 168 -25.19 14.43 7.96
C ARG A 168 -24.26 13.71 6.99
N PHE A 169 -22.99 13.58 7.35
CA PHE A 169 -21.98 12.91 6.54
C PHE A 169 -21.57 11.53 7.04
N GLU A 170 -22.39 10.94 7.93
CA GLU A 170 -22.22 9.56 8.43
C GLU A 170 -20.81 9.27 8.97
N GLY A 171 -20.13 10.28 9.53
CA GLY A 171 -18.78 10.14 10.06
C GLY A 171 -17.68 10.07 9.01
N ILE A 172 -17.96 10.30 7.72
CA ILE A 172 -16.95 10.30 6.66
C ILE A 172 -16.05 11.53 6.84
N THR A 173 -14.82 11.28 7.27
CA THR A 173 -13.84 12.30 7.70
C THR A 173 -13.55 13.34 6.64
N TRP A 174 -13.48 12.94 5.36
CA TRP A 174 -13.19 13.86 4.26
C TRP A 174 -14.24 14.98 4.16
N TYR A 175 -15.53 14.63 4.18
CA TYR A 175 -16.61 15.63 4.09
C TYR A 175 -16.64 16.54 5.32
N ILE A 176 -16.42 15.95 6.51
CA ILE A 176 -16.45 16.72 7.75
C ILE A 176 -15.28 17.71 7.80
N GLN A 177 -14.08 17.30 7.40
CA GLN A 177 -12.93 18.19 7.30
C GLN A 177 -13.12 19.29 6.26
N PHE A 178 -13.70 18.96 5.11
CA PHE A 178 -14.01 19.96 4.08
C PHE A 178 -14.99 21.03 4.58
N MET A 179 -15.97 20.66 5.40
CA MET A 179 -16.92 21.59 5.98
C MET A 179 -16.35 22.41 7.16
N ALA A 180 -15.29 21.92 7.81
CA ALA A 180 -14.67 22.56 8.96
C ALA A 180 -13.53 23.53 8.61
N ASN A 181 -13.04 23.51 7.39
CA ASN A 181 -12.00 24.44 6.89
C ASN A 181 -12.58 25.77 6.43
#